data_4a59cd7881a3a5aa167e57737dede311
#
_entry.id   4a59cd7881a3a5aa167e57737dede311
#
_cell.length_a   1.000
_cell.length_b   1.000
_cell.length_c   1.000
_cell.angle_alpha   90.00
_cell.angle_beta   90.00
_cell.angle_gamma   90.00
#
_symmetry.space_group_name_H-M   'P 1'
#
loop_
_entity.id
_entity.type
_entity.pdbx_description
1 polymer ?
#
loop_
_entity_poly.entity_id
_entity_poly.type
_entity_poly.pdbx_seq_one_letter_code
_entity_poly.pdbx_strand_id
1 'polypeptide(L)'
;MSQKPTYPNIDMQRTGIKLKNMLESAGYTPRMIQDYLHLSCVQPIYRWYKGLILPSVDHLLMLSELLNVHMENLLVKKNAVSVIYDIEQRYSRDAHQRFITYYKKIYQSVS
;
A
#
# COMPACT_ATOMS: atom_id res chain seq x y z
N MET A 1 -18.26 13.43 11.24
CA MET A 1 -17.86 12.97 9.89
C MET A 1 -16.64 12.09 10.00
N SER A 2 -16.76 10.87 9.54
CA SER A 2 -15.60 9.99 9.53
C SER A 2 -14.66 10.39 8.39
N GLN A 3 -13.44 10.74 8.74
CA GLN A 3 -12.40 11.00 7.74
C GLN A 3 -11.86 9.65 7.25
N LYS A 4 -11.56 9.58 5.97
CA LYS A 4 -10.88 8.43 5.42
C LYS A 4 -9.49 8.31 6.06
N PRO A 5 -9.05 7.08 6.41
CA PRO A 5 -7.67 6.94 6.86
C PRO A 5 -6.71 7.40 5.77
N THR A 6 -5.69 8.12 6.18
CA THR A 6 -4.65 8.58 5.25
C THR A 6 -3.33 7.94 5.60
N TYR A 7 -2.65 7.44 4.58
CA TYR A 7 -1.35 6.80 4.73
C TYR A 7 -0.34 7.59 3.90
N PRO A 8 0.57 8.33 4.53
CA PRO A 8 1.46 9.23 3.78
C PRO A 8 2.38 8.52 2.79
N ASN A 9 2.70 7.26 3.04
CA ASN A 9 3.67 6.52 2.22
C ASN A 9 3.05 5.47 1.31
N ILE A 10 1.75 5.25 1.42
CA ILE A 10 1.06 4.21 0.67
C ILE A 10 0.08 4.85 -0.30
N ASP A 11 0.17 4.45 -1.57
CA ASP A 11 -0.82 4.80 -2.58
C ASP A 11 -2.00 3.84 -2.43
N MET A 12 -3.06 4.32 -1.80
CA MET A 12 -4.23 3.50 -1.46
C MET A 12 -4.92 2.94 -2.70
N GLN A 13 -5.09 3.77 -3.71
CA GLN A 13 -5.81 3.39 -4.91
C GLN A 13 -5.06 2.33 -5.72
N ARG A 14 -3.76 2.55 -5.92
CA ARG A 14 -2.92 1.60 -6.65
C ARG A 14 -2.74 0.30 -5.87
N THR A 15 -2.67 0.39 -4.55
CA THR A 15 -2.60 -0.81 -3.69
C THR A 15 -3.85 -1.67 -3.87
N GLY A 16 -5.03 -1.05 -3.87
CA GLY A 16 -6.27 -1.76 -4.09
C GLY A 16 -6.34 -2.43 -5.44
N ILE A 17 -5.93 -1.74 -6.49
CA ILE A 17 -5.89 -2.29 -7.84
C ILE A 17 -4.92 -3.45 -7.94
N LYS A 18 -3.72 -3.29 -7.37
CA LYS A 18 -2.69 -4.34 -7.36
C LYS A 18 -3.19 -5.59 -6.66
N LEU A 19 -3.76 -5.42 -5.47
CA LEU A 19 -4.27 -6.54 -4.68
C LEU A 19 -5.37 -7.29 -5.43
N LYS A 20 -6.30 -6.55 -6.02
CA LYS A 20 -7.36 -7.13 -6.83
C LYS A 20 -6.80 -7.94 -8.00
N ASN A 21 -5.86 -7.35 -8.74
CA ASN A 21 -5.28 -8.00 -9.91
C ASN A 21 -4.50 -9.26 -9.52
N MET A 22 -3.75 -9.21 -8.43
CA MET A 22 -2.99 -10.39 -7.96
C MET A 22 -3.91 -11.52 -7.55
N LEU A 23 -4.96 -11.22 -6.80
CA LEU A 23 -5.91 -12.24 -6.33
C LEU A 23 -6.73 -12.81 -7.47
N GLU A 24 -7.23 -11.98 -8.37
CA GLU A 24 -7.99 -12.42 -9.54
C GLU A 24 -7.14 -13.26 -10.49
N SER A 25 -5.90 -12.83 -10.73
CA SER A 25 -4.97 -13.57 -11.58
C SER A 25 -4.63 -14.95 -11.01
N ALA A 26 -4.62 -15.06 -9.69
CA ALA A 26 -4.40 -16.34 -9.01
C ALA A 26 -5.65 -17.21 -8.95
N GLY A 27 -6.79 -16.69 -9.41
CA GLY A 27 -8.05 -17.44 -9.45
C GLY A 27 -8.89 -17.34 -8.19
N TYR A 28 -8.61 -16.41 -7.30
CA TYR A 28 -9.35 -16.25 -6.04
C TYR A 28 -10.50 -15.26 -6.20
N THR A 29 -11.69 -15.73 -5.91
CA THR A 29 -12.88 -14.87 -5.86
C THR A 29 -12.99 -14.21 -4.48
N PRO A 30 -13.74 -13.11 -4.34
CA PRO A 30 -13.95 -12.51 -3.02
C PRO A 30 -14.53 -13.47 -2.00
N ARG A 31 -15.40 -14.38 -2.43
CA ARG A 31 -15.98 -15.37 -1.53
C ARG A 31 -14.94 -16.36 -1.02
N MET A 32 -14.05 -16.81 -1.87
CA MET A 32 -12.93 -17.67 -1.47
C MET A 32 -12.02 -16.98 -0.47
N ILE A 33 -11.76 -15.70 -0.70
CA ILE A 33 -10.93 -14.89 0.21
C ILE A 33 -11.66 -14.70 1.55
N GLN A 34 -12.96 -14.45 1.52
CA GLN A 34 -13.78 -14.35 2.72
C GLN A 34 -13.65 -15.62 3.58
N ASP A 35 -13.77 -16.76 2.95
CA ASP A 35 -13.67 -18.05 3.65
C ASP A 35 -12.26 -18.26 4.20
N TYR A 36 -11.24 -17.96 3.42
CA TYR A 36 -9.85 -18.13 3.85
C TYR A 36 -9.50 -17.23 5.05
N LEU A 37 -9.98 -15.99 5.04
CA LEU A 37 -9.68 -15.01 6.09
C LEU A 37 -10.67 -15.08 7.27
N HIS A 38 -11.68 -15.93 7.17
CA HIS A 38 -12.75 -16.06 8.18
C HIS A 38 -13.49 -14.73 8.39
N LEU A 39 -13.76 -14.01 7.30
CA LEU A 39 -14.53 -12.77 7.38
C LEU A 39 -16.01 -13.07 7.42
N SER A 40 -16.77 -12.24 8.12
CA SER A 40 -18.22 -12.39 8.22
C SER A 40 -18.95 -12.00 6.94
N CYS A 41 -18.31 -11.19 6.07
CA CYS A 41 -18.90 -10.76 4.81
C CYS A 41 -17.79 -10.37 3.81
N VAL A 42 -18.18 -10.14 2.55
CA VAL A 42 -17.23 -9.77 1.48
C VAL A 42 -16.96 -8.28 1.42
N GLN A 43 -17.69 -7.46 2.15
CA GLN A 43 -17.61 -6.01 2.10
C GLN A 43 -16.18 -5.47 2.31
N PRO A 44 -15.41 -5.95 3.30
CA PRO A 44 -14.05 -5.47 3.49
C PRO A 44 -13.18 -5.65 2.26
N ILE A 45 -13.33 -6.77 1.55
CA ILE A 45 -12.52 -7.08 0.37
C ILE A 45 -12.76 -6.06 -0.73
N TYR A 46 -14.02 -5.70 -0.98
CA TYR A 46 -14.35 -4.68 -1.97
C TYR A 46 -13.82 -3.31 -1.57
N ARG A 47 -13.80 -3.00 -0.28
CA ARG A 47 -13.22 -1.76 0.23
C ARG A 47 -11.71 -1.70 0.01
N TRP A 48 -11.03 -2.84 0.21
CA TRP A 48 -9.59 -2.92 -0.09
C TRP A 48 -9.34 -2.66 -1.58
N TYR A 49 -10.12 -3.28 -2.45
CA TYR A 49 -9.98 -3.13 -3.91
C TYR A 49 -10.21 -1.70 -4.37
N LYS A 50 -11.11 -1.00 -3.74
CA LYS A 50 -11.43 0.41 -4.06
C LYS A 50 -10.43 1.39 -3.47
N GLY A 51 -9.50 0.93 -2.64
CA GLY A 51 -8.54 1.80 -1.98
C GLY A 51 -9.14 2.64 -0.85
N LEU A 52 -10.26 2.20 -0.30
CA LEU A 52 -10.92 2.94 0.80
C LEU A 52 -10.29 2.61 2.15
N ILE A 53 -9.80 1.40 2.32
CA ILE A 53 -9.19 0.94 3.56
C ILE A 53 -8.17 -0.15 3.20
N LEU A 54 -7.14 -0.29 4.01
CA LEU A 54 -6.17 -1.38 3.87
C LEU A 54 -6.60 -2.59 4.71
N PRO A 55 -6.24 -3.81 4.29
CA PRO A 55 -6.36 -4.95 5.16
C PRO A 55 -5.54 -4.74 6.44
N SER A 56 -5.97 -5.35 7.55
CA SER A 56 -5.15 -5.37 8.76
C SER A 56 -3.83 -6.09 8.49
N VAL A 57 -2.85 -5.89 9.37
CA VAL A 57 -1.55 -6.56 9.25
C VAL A 57 -1.73 -8.08 9.22
N ASP A 58 -2.62 -8.60 10.06
CA ASP A 58 -2.92 -10.02 10.10
C ASP A 58 -3.47 -10.53 8.77
N HIS A 59 -4.43 -9.80 8.19
CA HIS A 59 -4.99 -10.17 6.89
C HIS A 59 -3.98 -10.02 5.76
N LEU A 60 -3.13 -8.99 5.82
CA LEU A 60 -2.05 -8.83 4.84
C LEU A 60 -1.10 -10.02 4.88
N LEU A 61 -0.76 -10.48 6.08
CA LEU A 61 0.12 -11.65 6.24
C LEU A 61 -0.52 -12.89 5.62
N MET A 62 -1.78 -13.12 5.91
CA MET A 62 -2.50 -14.26 5.35
C MET A 62 -2.59 -14.21 3.82
N LEU A 63 -2.88 -13.02 3.28
CA LEU A 63 -2.92 -12.84 1.82
C LEU A 63 -1.55 -13.03 1.18
N SER A 64 -0.49 -12.59 1.84
CA SER A 64 0.87 -12.80 1.34
C SER A 64 1.23 -14.27 1.28
N GLU A 65 0.82 -15.04 2.27
CA GLU A 65 1.03 -16.49 2.29
C GLU A 65 0.20 -17.17 1.20
N LEU A 66 -1.04 -16.75 1.02
CA LEU A 66 -1.92 -17.29 -0.03
C LEU A 66 -1.34 -17.08 -1.42
N LEU A 67 -0.76 -15.90 -1.66
CA LEU A 67 -0.18 -15.53 -2.95
C LEU A 67 1.30 -15.92 -3.07
N ASN A 68 1.90 -16.40 -1.99
CA ASN A 68 3.33 -16.75 -1.93
C ASN A 68 4.23 -15.58 -2.32
N VAL A 69 3.96 -14.42 -1.78
CA VAL A 69 4.75 -13.21 -1.96
C VAL A 69 5.04 -12.57 -0.61
N HIS A 70 6.00 -11.66 -0.55
CA HIS A 70 6.23 -10.89 0.67
C HIS A 70 5.11 -9.88 0.90
N MET A 71 4.77 -9.63 2.17
CA MET A 71 3.73 -8.69 2.55
C MET A 71 3.89 -7.32 1.87
N GLU A 72 5.12 -6.83 1.83
CA GLU A 72 5.42 -5.53 1.24
C GLU A 72 5.09 -5.46 -0.26
N ASN A 73 5.08 -6.60 -0.94
CA ASN A 73 4.74 -6.67 -2.36
C ASN A 73 3.24 -6.52 -2.62
N LEU A 74 2.43 -6.55 -1.58
CA LEU A 74 1.00 -6.27 -1.69
C LEU A 74 0.68 -4.78 -1.63
N LEU A 75 1.65 -3.96 -1.25
CA LEU A 75 1.48 -2.53 -1.06
C LEU A 75 2.18 -1.76 -2.18
N VAL A 76 1.58 -0.66 -2.60
CA VAL A 76 2.18 0.26 -3.55
C VAL A 76 2.57 1.52 -2.80
N LYS A 77 3.85 1.85 -2.82
CA LYS A 77 4.36 3.06 -2.20
C LYS A 77 4.08 4.26 -3.08
N LYS A 78 3.88 5.41 -2.46
CA LYS A 78 3.84 6.66 -3.18
C LYS A 78 5.19 6.88 -3.85
N ASN A 79 5.15 7.55 -5.01
CA ASN A 79 6.34 7.90 -5.75
C ASN A 79 7.29 8.74 -4.87
N ALA A 80 8.60 8.46 -4.96
CA ALA A 80 9.62 9.20 -4.22
C ALA A 80 9.54 10.71 -4.45
N VAL A 81 9.20 11.13 -5.66
CA VAL A 81 9.02 12.55 -6.01
C VAL A 81 7.88 13.16 -5.19
N SER A 82 6.79 12.44 -5.00
CA SER A 82 5.67 12.93 -4.17
C SER A 82 6.06 13.09 -2.71
N VAL A 83 6.87 12.17 -2.18
CA VAL A 83 7.37 12.25 -0.81
C VAL A 83 8.28 13.47 -0.65
N ILE A 84 9.17 13.68 -1.61
CA ILE A 84 10.07 14.84 -1.60
C ILE A 84 9.27 16.14 -1.68
N TYR A 85 8.25 16.19 -2.53
CA TYR A 85 7.38 17.35 -2.64
C TYR A 85 6.67 17.68 -1.32
N ASP A 86 6.17 16.66 -0.64
CA ASP A 86 5.52 16.83 0.67
C ASP A 86 6.49 17.41 1.70
N ILE A 87 7.74 16.98 1.65
CA ILE A 87 8.78 17.48 2.56
C ILE A 87 9.11 18.94 2.23
N GLU A 88 9.14 19.31 0.96
CA GLU A 88 9.38 20.67 0.52
C GLU A 88 8.39 21.66 1.13
N GLN A 89 7.16 21.22 1.32
CA GLN A 89 6.11 22.04 1.94
C GLN A 89 6.35 22.30 3.42
N ARG A 90 7.18 21.50 4.08
CA ARG A 90 7.36 21.53 5.53
C ARG A 90 8.69 22.10 6.00
N TYR A 91 9.71 22.09 5.17
CA TYR A 91 11.07 22.43 5.58
C TYR A 91 11.61 23.61 4.78
N SER A 92 12.63 24.27 5.36
CA SER A 92 13.33 25.34 4.66
C SER A 92 14.05 24.80 3.43
N ARG A 93 14.34 25.69 2.48
CA ARG A 93 14.99 25.33 1.25
C ARG A 93 16.33 24.59 1.45
N ASP A 94 17.13 25.04 2.42
CA ASP A 94 18.41 24.39 2.71
C ASP A 94 18.24 22.99 3.27
N ALA A 95 17.31 22.82 4.20
CA ALA A 95 16.99 21.51 4.76
C ALA A 95 16.45 20.57 3.67
N HIS A 96 15.64 21.11 2.77
CA HIS A 96 15.10 20.37 1.64
C HIS A 96 16.22 19.85 0.73
N GLN A 97 17.19 20.69 0.38
CA GLN A 97 18.30 20.27 -0.47
C GLN A 97 19.14 19.16 0.18
N ARG A 98 19.42 19.27 1.46
CA ARG A 98 20.14 18.21 2.19
C ARG A 98 19.36 16.91 2.19
N PHE A 99 18.07 17.00 2.38
CA PHE A 99 17.22 15.82 2.42
C PHE A 99 17.16 15.13 1.07
N ILE A 100 17.01 15.90 -0.01
CA ILE A 100 17.00 15.33 -1.37
C ILE A 100 18.31 14.61 -1.67
N THR A 101 19.44 15.22 -1.32
CA THR A 101 20.75 14.63 -1.55
C THR A 101 20.90 13.31 -0.79
N TYR A 102 20.50 13.29 0.47
CA TYR A 102 20.54 12.09 1.29
C TYR A 102 19.64 11.00 0.73
N TYR A 103 18.43 11.36 0.34
CA TYR A 103 17.43 10.42 -0.19
C TYR A 103 17.90 9.79 -1.50
N LYS A 104 18.49 10.60 -2.39
CA LYS A 104 19.05 10.08 -3.64
C LYS A 104 20.17 9.09 -3.40
N LYS A 105 21.03 9.35 -2.42
CA LYS A 105 22.11 8.42 -2.07
C LYS A 105 21.58 7.08 -1.61
N ILE A 106 20.52 7.08 -0.79
CA ILE A 106 19.89 5.85 -0.31
C ILE A 106 19.33 5.05 -1.48
N TYR A 107 18.60 5.69 -2.38
CA TYR A 107 18.01 5.02 -3.53
C TYR A 107 19.05 4.48 -4.49
N GLN A 108 20.14 5.19 -4.68
CA GLN A 108 21.24 4.73 -5.55
C GLN A 108 21.97 3.54 -4.94
N SER A 109 22.09 3.47 -3.62
CA SER A 109 22.79 2.39 -2.95
C SER A 109 21.99 1.10 -2.88
N VAL A 110 20.67 1.16 -3.08
CA VAL A 110 19.77 0.01 -2.99
C VAL A 110 19.51 -0.62 -4.37
N SER A 111 19.83 0.07 -5.42
CA SER A 111 19.61 -0.40 -6.79
C SER A 111 20.62 -1.48 -7.22
#